data_9d3fa84d390d38524517905450002eb1
#
_entry.id   9d3fa84d390d38524517905450002eb1
#
_cell.length_a   1.000
_cell.length_b   1.000
_cell.length_c   1.000
_cell.angle_alpha   90.00
_cell.angle_beta   90.00
_cell.angle_gamma   90.00
#
_symmetry.space_group_name_H-M   'P 1'
#
loop_
_entity.id
_entity.type
_entity.pdbx_description
1 polymer ?
#
loop_
_entity_poly.entity_id
_entity_poly.type
_entity_poly.pdbx_seq_one_letter_code
_entity_poly.pdbx_strand_id
1 'polypeptide(L)'
;NAFTNPTKQVNEMWQTDFTYFKVVGWGWYYLSSILDDFSRFIIAWELCTTMAAGDVQSTLNKAIAFTGVDRVKVKHRPRLLSDNGPCYVSSQLAEYMESREMKHVRGAPYHPMTQGKIERYHRTMKNIVKLQHYYFPWELEQELSKFVEHYNHHRYHESLKNVTPADVFYGRQRKILSARDRIKRKTMEERRRLNLRSPLISKVDTIVQI
;
A
#
# COMPACT_ATOMS: atom_id res chain seq x y z
N ASN A 1 -4.78 22.45 6.53
CA ASN A 1 -4.21 21.66 5.43
C ASN A 1 -3.61 20.35 5.97
N ALA A 2 -4.41 19.27 6.02
CA ALA A 2 -3.96 17.95 6.50
C ALA A 2 -2.88 17.31 5.60
N PHE A 3 -2.60 17.89 4.43
CA PHE A 3 -1.65 17.40 3.44
C PHE A 3 -0.26 18.05 3.49
N THR A 4 -0.09 19.11 4.25
CA THR A 4 1.23 19.75 4.44
C THR A 4 2.19 18.90 5.27
N ASN A 5 1.71 17.87 5.96
CA ASN A 5 2.54 16.99 6.80
C ASN A 5 2.46 15.53 6.29
N PRO A 6 3.35 15.11 5.37
CA PRO A 6 3.45 13.71 4.97
C PRO A 6 3.78 12.83 6.18
N THR A 7 3.25 11.62 6.20
CA THR A 7 3.57 10.64 7.23
C THR A 7 5.06 10.30 7.25
N LYS A 8 5.63 10.15 8.44
CA LYS A 8 7.07 9.91 8.65
C LYS A 8 7.37 8.49 9.16
N GLN A 9 6.37 7.81 9.63
CA GLN A 9 6.50 6.47 10.21
C GLN A 9 5.22 5.63 10.01
N VAL A 10 5.37 4.33 10.18
CA VAL A 10 4.24 3.38 10.15
C VAL A 10 3.25 3.67 11.28
N ASN A 11 1.99 3.34 11.06
CA ASN A 11 0.90 3.53 12.03
C ASN A 11 0.67 4.99 12.47
N GLU A 12 1.13 5.97 11.70
CA GLU A 12 0.81 7.38 11.94
C GLU A 12 -0.55 7.77 11.34
N MET A 13 -0.84 7.24 10.15
CA MET A 13 -2.12 7.43 9.47
C MET A 13 -2.47 6.19 8.65
N TRP A 14 -3.71 5.77 8.73
CA TRP A 14 -4.29 4.71 7.92
C TRP A 14 -5.29 5.31 6.93
N GLN A 15 -5.24 4.87 5.69
CA GLN A 15 -6.26 5.17 4.69
C GLN A 15 -7.27 4.05 4.64
N THR A 16 -8.56 4.39 4.53
CA THR A 16 -9.64 3.43 4.32
C THR A 16 -10.51 3.86 3.16
N ASP A 17 -10.97 2.89 2.42
CA ASP A 17 -11.91 3.10 1.31
C ASP A 17 -12.58 1.78 0.95
N PHE A 18 -13.76 1.86 0.33
CA PHE A 18 -14.46 0.72 -0.26
C PHE A 18 -14.20 0.61 -1.75
N THR A 19 -14.10 -0.63 -2.21
CA THR A 19 -14.23 -0.94 -3.63
C THR A 19 -15.15 -2.13 -3.82
N TYR A 20 -15.66 -2.38 -5.02
CA TYR A 20 -16.71 -3.37 -5.24
C TYR A 20 -16.33 -4.34 -6.37
N PHE A 21 -16.86 -5.56 -6.21
CA PHE A 21 -16.73 -6.68 -7.14
C PHE A 21 -18.09 -7.34 -7.36
N LYS A 22 -18.28 -7.91 -8.53
CA LYS A 22 -19.47 -8.68 -8.84
C LYS A 22 -19.16 -10.17 -8.79
N VAL A 23 -20.00 -10.93 -8.10
CA VAL A 23 -19.99 -12.40 -8.10
C VAL A 23 -21.22 -12.87 -8.89
N VAL A 24 -21.01 -13.73 -9.87
CA VAL A 24 -22.07 -14.20 -10.77
C VAL A 24 -23.13 -14.98 -9.97
N GLY A 25 -24.39 -14.59 -10.11
CA GLY A 25 -25.49 -15.20 -9.36
C GLY A 25 -25.67 -14.71 -7.92
N TRP A 26 -24.68 -14.01 -7.33
CA TRP A 26 -24.71 -13.53 -5.94
C TRP A 26 -24.86 -12.02 -5.81
N GLY A 27 -24.50 -11.27 -6.86
CA GLY A 27 -24.60 -9.79 -6.86
C GLY A 27 -23.29 -9.09 -6.53
N TRP A 28 -23.40 -7.94 -5.84
CA TRP A 28 -22.27 -7.08 -5.53
C TRP A 28 -21.73 -7.36 -4.13
N TYR A 29 -20.41 -7.42 -4.05
CA TYR A 29 -19.64 -7.48 -2.82
C TYR A 29 -18.72 -6.27 -2.71
N TYR A 30 -18.49 -5.82 -1.50
CA TYR A 30 -17.74 -4.62 -1.19
C TYR A 30 -16.50 -4.98 -0.39
N LEU A 31 -15.35 -4.56 -0.86
CA LEU A 31 -14.10 -4.76 -0.16
C LEU A 31 -13.79 -3.51 0.65
N SER A 32 -13.84 -3.63 1.96
CA SER A 32 -13.28 -2.66 2.91
C SER A 32 -11.79 -2.91 3.05
N SER A 33 -10.96 -1.88 2.97
CA SER A 33 -9.50 -2.02 3.10
C SER A 33 -8.92 -0.95 4.01
N ILE A 34 -7.86 -1.31 4.74
CA ILE A 34 -7.07 -0.39 5.56
C ILE A 34 -5.61 -0.48 5.12
N LEU A 35 -5.09 0.65 4.63
CA LEU A 35 -3.74 0.80 4.13
C LEU A 35 -2.96 1.75 5.04
N ASP A 36 -1.75 1.34 5.46
CA ASP A 36 -0.82 2.25 6.14
C ASP A 36 -0.26 3.28 5.15
N ASP A 37 -0.48 4.55 5.45
CA ASP A 37 -0.13 5.66 4.55
C ASP A 37 1.36 5.74 4.27
N PHE A 38 2.21 5.43 5.25
CA PHE A 38 3.67 5.53 5.11
C PHE A 38 4.23 4.37 4.27
N SER A 39 3.94 3.15 4.66
CA SER A 39 4.51 1.93 4.05
C SER A 39 3.75 1.42 2.82
N ARG A 40 2.51 1.85 2.61
CA ARG A 40 1.56 1.27 1.63
C ARG A 40 1.10 -0.15 1.97
N PHE A 41 1.46 -0.66 3.12
CA PHE A 41 1.09 -2.00 3.57
C PHE A 41 -0.42 -2.08 3.80
N ILE A 42 -1.07 -3.11 3.26
CA ILE A 42 -2.47 -3.41 3.55
C ILE A 42 -2.51 -4.12 4.89
N ILE A 43 -2.99 -3.41 5.92
CA ILE A 43 -3.01 -3.90 7.29
C ILE A 43 -4.15 -4.90 7.48
N ALA A 44 -5.32 -4.55 6.96
CA ALA A 44 -6.52 -5.37 7.06
C ALA A 44 -7.43 -5.13 5.86
N TRP A 45 -8.24 -6.14 5.57
CA TRP A 45 -9.30 -6.06 4.58
C TRP A 45 -10.44 -7.02 4.93
N GLU A 46 -11.61 -6.76 4.38
CA GLU A 46 -12.81 -7.59 4.57
C GLU A 46 -13.72 -7.50 3.36
N LEU A 47 -14.21 -8.66 2.91
CA LEU A 47 -15.21 -8.72 1.85
C LEU A 47 -16.59 -8.69 2.50
N CYS A 48 -17.35 -7.62 2.23
CA CYS A 48 -18.64 -7.32 2.86
C CYS A 48 -19.76 -7.42 1.84
N THR A 49 -20.99 -7.60 2.33
CA THR A 49 -22.21 -7.53 1.52
C THR A 49 -22.83 -6.14 1.50
N THR A 50 -22.35 -5.24 2.38
CA THR A 50 -22.79 -3.86 2.50
C THR A 50 -21.59 -2.90 2.55
N MET A 51 -21.86 -1.59 2.56
CA MET A 51 -20.88 -0.53 2.85
C MET A 51 -21.37 0.25 4.09
N ALA A 52 -21.68 -0.46 5.16
CA ALA A 52 -22.16 0.15 6.39
C ALA A 52 -20.99 0.57 7.31
N ALA A 53 -21.27 1.45 8.28
CA ALA A 53 -20.30 1.84 9.30
C ALA A 53 -19.78 0.62 10.09
N GLY A 54 -20.64 -0.40 10.31
CA GLY A 54 -20.25 -1.65 10.96
C GLY A 54 -19.19 -2.43 10.19
N ASP A 55 -19.22 -2.42 8.86
CA ASP A 55 -18.19 -3.07 8.03
C ASP A 55 -16.84 -2.37 8.18
N VAL A 56 -16.85 -1.03 8.23
CA VAL A 56 -15.64 -0.24 8.50
C VAL A 56 -15.08 -0.55 9.89
N GLN A 57 -15.95 -0.62 10.91
CA GLN A 57 -15.55 -0.96 12.29
C GLN A 57 -14.95 -2.38 12.38
N SER A 58 -15.54 -3.35 11.69
CA SER A 58 -15.03 -4.73 11.62
C SER A 58 -13.61 -4.74 11.04
N THR A 59 -13.40 -4.08 9.91
CA THR A 59 -12.08 -3.99 9.28
C THR A 59 -11.07 -3.24 10.15
N LEU A 60 -11.48 -2.17 10.85
CA LEU A 60 -10.65 -1.45 11.82
C LEU A 60 -10.26 -2.32 13.02
N ASN A 61 -11.18 -3.14 13.54
CA ASN A 61 -10.87 -4.07 14.62
C ASN A 61 -9.78 -5.07 14.20
N LYS A 62 -9.86 -5.60 12.95
CA LYS A 62 -8.82 -6.47 12.40
C LYS A 62 -7.47 -5.74 12.30
N ALA A 63 -7.46 -4.48 11.86
CA ALA A 63 -6.24 -3.68 11.76
C ALA A 63 -5.63 -3.38 13.13
N ILE A 64 -6.44 -3.03 14.12
CA ILE A 64 -6.02 -2.79 15.51
C ILE A 64 -5.43 -4.07 16.11
N ALA A 65 -6.13 -5.20 15.95
CA ALA A 65 -5.65 -6.49 16.45
C ALA A 65 -4.33 -6.93 15.82
N PHE A 66 -4.18 -6.74 14.49
CA PHE A 66 -2.96 -7.07 13.77
C PHE A 66 -1.77 -6.21 14.21
N THR A 67 -1.96 -4.91 14.35
CA THR A 67 -0.88 -3.98 14.69
C THR A 67 -0.60 -3.90 16.18
N GLY A 68 -1.55 -4.30 17.03
CA GLY A 68 -1.43 -4.21 18.49
C GLY A 68 -1.32 -2.77 19.01
N VAL A 69 -1.76 -1.76 18.25
CA VAL A 69 -1.67 -0.35 18.63
C VAL A 69 -2.48 0.00 19.88
N ASP A 70 -3.43 -0.84 20.28
CA ASP A 70 -4.22 -0.72 21.49
C ASP A 70 -3.50 -1.28 22.74
N ARG A 71 -2.52 -2.16 22.55
CA ARG A 71 -1.77 -2.85 23.63
C ARG A 71 -0.55 -2.08 24.10
N VAL A 72 -0.12 -1.08 23.34
CA VAL A 72 1.08 -0.30 23.64
C VAL A 72 0.64 1.12 24.04
N LYS A 73 1.26 1.68 25.08
CA LYS A 73 1.12 3.11 25.37
C LYS A 73 1.78 3.90 24.25
N VAL A 74 1.05 4.06 23.14
CA VAL A 74 1.51 4.89 22.03
C VAL A 74 1.17 6.34 22.33
N LYS A 75 2.11 7.22 22.03
CA LYS A 75 1.93 8.66 22.21
C LYS A 75 0.81 9.21 21.30
N HIS A 76 0.58 8.57 20.16
CA HIS A 76 -0.46 8.93 19.19
C HIS A 76 -1.06 7.67 18.58
N ARG A 77 -2.38 7.54 18.64
CA ARG A 77 -3.13 6.55 17.89
C ARG A 77 -3.09 6.90 16.39
N PRO A 78 -3.15 5.91 15.50
CA PRO A 78 -3.26 6.17 14.06
C PRO A 78 -4.46 7.08 13.74
N ARG A 79 -4.26 8.04 12.85
CA ARG A 79 -5.36 8.82 12.29
C ARG A 79 -5.99 8.02 11.15
N LEU A 80 -7.30 7.96 11.09
CA LEU A 80 -8.00 7.35 9.96
C LEU A 80 -8.32 8.42 8.91
N LEU A 81 -7.91 8.20 7.68
CA LEU A 81 -8.22 9.04 6.53
C LEU A 81 -9.23 8.31 5.63
N SER A 82 -10.39 8.92 5.40
CA SER A 82 -11.42 8.43 4.49
C SER A 82 -11.92 9.52 3.55
N ASP A 83 -12.76 9.14 2.59
CA ASP A 83 -13.60 10.07 1.87
C ASP A 83 -14.80 10.56 2.74
N ASN A 84 -15.76 11.21 2.11
CA ASN A 84 -16.99 11.68 2.73
C ASN A 84 -18.20 10.76 2.43
N GLY A 85 -17.96 9.48 2.15
CA GLY A 85 -19.03 8.50 1.94
C GLY A 85 -19.96 8.36 3.15
N PRO A 86 -21.23 7.95 2.95
CA PRO A 86 -22.23 7.91 4.03
C PRO A 86 -21.78 7.11 5.25
N CYS A 87 -21.08 5.99 5.05
CA CYS A 87 -20.55 5.16 6.15
C CYS A 87 -19.52 5.90 7.00
N TYR A 88 -18.72 6.79 6.37
CA TYR A 88 -17.66 7.55 7.03
C TYR A 88 -18.14 8.81 7.75
N VAL A 89 -19.33 9.32 7.40
CA VAL A 89 -19.92 10.49 8.08
C VAL A 89 -20.93 10.11 9.17
N SER A 90 -21.16 8.81 9.37
CA SER A 90 -22.15 8.32 10.35
C SER A 90 -21.74 8.60 11.80
N SER A 91 -22.71 8.88 12.67
CA SER A 91 -22.49 9.01 14.11
C SER A 91 -21.93 7.73 14.72
N GLN A 92 -22.41 6.58 14.24
CA GLN A 92 -21.93 5.24 14.69
C GLN A 92 -20.41 5.09 14.52
N LEU A 93 -19.83 5.51 13.37
CA LEU A 93 -18.39 5.45 13.18
C LEU A 93 -17.67 6.50 14.04
N ALA A 94 -18.25 7.70 14.19
CA ALA A 94 -17.67 8.75 15.02
C ALA A 94 -17.53 8.31 16.47
N GLU A 95 -18.59 7.76 17.06
CA GLU A 95 -18.60 7.22 18.43
C GLU A 95 -17.59 6.07 18.61
N TYR A 96 -17.51 5.18 17.61
CA TYR A 96 -16.52 4.10 17.61
C TYR A 96 -15.09 4.67 17.59
N MET A 97 -14.78 5.63 16.72
CA MET A 97 -13.45 6.25 16.65
C MET A 97 -13.06 6.95 17.95
N GLU A 98 -14.02 7.66 18.57
CA GLU A 98 -13.83 8.29 19.87
C GLU A 98 -13.53 7.25 20.96
N SER A 99 -14.28 6.15 21.02
CA SER A 99 -14.06 5.06 21.96
C SER A 99 -12.68 4.40 21.84
N ARG A 100 -12.06 4.50 20.66
CA ARG A 100 -10.70 3.99 20.35
C ARG A 100 -9.61 5.06 20.47
N GLU A 101 -9.95 6.28 20.87
CA GLU A 101 -9.04 7.44 20.92
C GLU A 101 -8.35 7.72 19.56
N MET A 102 -9.02 7.39 18.46
CA MET A 102 -8.52 7.56 17.10
C MET A 102 -9.13 8.81 16.48
N LYS A 103 -8.29 9.63 15.82
CA LYS A 103 -8.76 10.80 15.08
C LYS A 103 -9.21 10.40 13.68
N HIS A 104 -10.39 10.84 13.29
CA HIS A 104 -10.91 10.71 11.93
C HIS A 104 -10.61 11.98 11.13
N VAL A 105 -9.92 11.85 10.01
CA VAL A 105 -9.63 12.90 9.04
C VAL A 105 -10.37 12.56 7.76
N ARG A 106 -11.19 13.46 7.28
CA ARG A 106 -11.91 13.30 6.01
C ARG A 106 -11.27 14.16 4.93
N GLY A 107 -11.22 13.64 3.71
CA GLY A 107 -10.75 14.38 2.56
C GLY A 107 -11.57 15.66 2.37
N ALA A 108 -10.91 16.76 2.03
CA ALA A 108 -11.63 17.96 1.65
C ALA A 108 -12.47 17.67 0.39
N PRO A 109 -13.72 18.16 0.32
CA PRO A 109 -14.53 18.05 -0.90
C PRO A 109 -13.74 18.56 -2.11
N TYR A 110 -13.81 17.85 -3.23
CA TYR A 110 -13.14 18.20 -4.50
C TYR A 110 -11.59 18.17 -4.48
N HIS A 111 -10.97 17.54 -3.48
CA HIS A 111 -9.52 17.31 -3.46
C HIS A 111 -9.17 15.81 -3.58
N PRO A 112 -9.18 15.23 -4.79
CA PRO A 112 -8.96 13.79 -5.01
C PRO A 112 -7.56 13.32 -4.64
N MET A 113 -6.58 14.21 -4.50
CA MET A 113 -5.19 13.85 -4.16
C MET A 113 -5.04 13.28 -2.73
N THR A 114 -6.08 13.40 -1.91
CA THR A 114 -6.06 13.04 -0.49
C THR A 114 -5.90 11.54 -0.27
N GLN A 115 -6.52 10.71 -1.09
CA GLN A 115 -6.56 9.25 -0.98
C GLN A 115 -5.84 8.54 -2.15
N GLY A 116 -5.04 9.24 -2.91
CA GLY A 116 -4.40 8.71 -4.11
C GLY A 116 -3.57 7.43 -3.90
N LYS A 117 -3.23 7.07 -2.65
CA LYS A 117 -2.50 5.84 -2.33
C LYS A 117 -3.41 4.63 -2.32
N ILE A 118 -4.55 4.70 -1.62
CA ILE A 118 -5.53 3.62 -1.58
C ILE A 118 -6.26 3.49 -2.91
N GLU A 119 -6.54 4.60 -3.61
CA GLU A 119 -7.11 4.57 -4.97
C GLU A 119 -6.19 3.83 -5.95
N ARG A 120 -4.87 4.08 -5.88
CA ARG A 120 -3.89 3.38 -6.72
C ARG A 120 -3.80 1.89 -6.37
N TYR A 121 -3.92 1.54 -5.09
CA TYR A 121 -4.04 0.16 -4.65
C TYR A 121 -5.27 -0.49 -5.25
N HIS A 122 -6.46 0.10 -5.11
CA HIS A 122 -7.71 -0.41 -5.66
C HIS A 122 -7.65 -0.55 -7.19
N ARG A 123 -7.07 0.42 -7.90
CA ARG A 123 -6.89 0.34 -9.35
C ARG A 123 -6.02 -0.85 -9.73
N THR A 124 -4.89 -1.02 -9.06
CA THR A 124 -3.99 -2.15 -9.31
C THR A 124 -4.67 -3.49 -9.05
N MET A 125 -5.42 -3.59 -7.96
CA MET A 125 -6.17 -4.79 -7.60
C MET A 125 -7.26 -5.11 -8.63
N LYS A 126 -8.04 -4.11 -9.02
CA LYS A 126 -9.09 -4.27 -10.04
C LYS A 126 -8.55 -4.77 -11.37
N ASN A 127 -7.37 -4.30 -11.78
CA ASN A 127 -6.74 -4.72 -13.03
C ASN A 127 -6.30 -6.19 -13.02
N ILE A 128 -6.19 -6.82 -11.87
CA ILE A 128 -5.82 -8.24 -11.73
C ILE A 128 -7.06 -9.08 -11.41
N VAL A 129 -7.75 -8.74 -10.33
CA VAL A 129 -8.87 -9.53 -9.80
C VAL A 129 -10.08 -9.52 -10.75
N LYS A 130 -10.35 -8.42 -11.47
CA LYS A 130 -11.46 -8.36 -12.44
C LYS A 130 -11.21 -9.08 -13.77
N LEU A 131 -10.05 -9.65 -13.99
CA LEU A 131 -9.78 -10.44 -15.20
C LEU A 131 -10.47 -11.79 -15.17
N GLN A 132 -10.97 -12.21 -14.01
CA GLN A 132 -11.68 -13.48 -13.83
C GLN A 132 -13.14 -13.25 -13.45
N HIS A 133 -13.97 -14.24 -13.72
CA HIS A 133 -15.35 -14.32 -13.23
C HIS A 133 -15.38 -15.21 -12.00
N TYR A 134 -16.08 -14.78 -10.98
CA TYR A 134 -16.27 -15.51 -9.72
C TYR A 134 -17.71 -15.98 -9.65
N TYR A 135 -17.89 -17.24 -9.35
CA TYR A 135 -19.22 -17.89 -9.20
C TYR A 135 -19.59 -18.08 -7.73
N PHE A 136 -18.60 -18.02 -6.83
CA PHE A 136 -18.81 -18.09 -5.39
C PHE A 136 -18.03 -16.98 -4.67
N PRO A 137 -18.60 -16.42 -3.59
CA PRO A 137 -17.91 -15.37 -2.83
C PRO A 137 -16.54 -15.77 -2.29
N TRP A 138 -16.38 -17.02 -1.88
CA TRP A 138 -15.10 -17.55 -1.36
C TRP A 138 -14.00 -17.60 -2.42
N GLU A 139 -14.33 -17.78 -3.71
CA GLU A 139 -13.35 -17.73 -4.80
C GLU A 139 -12.76 -16.30 -4.91
N LEU A 140 -13.63 -15.30 -4.86
CA LEU A 140 -13.21 -13.89 -4.85
C LEU A 140 -12.35 -13.57 -3.63
N GLU A 141 -12.76 -14.07 -2.45
CA GLU A 141 -12.00 -13.87 -1.21
C GLU A 141 -10.61 -14.50 -1.27
N GLN A 142 -10.47 -15.69 -1.83
CA GLN A 142 -9.17 -16.33 -2.05
C GLN A 142 -8.27 -15.52 -2.99
N GLU A 143 -8.81 -15.02 -4.10
CA GLU A 143 -8.03 -14.21 -5.03
C GLU A 143 -7.62 -12.86 -4.43
N LEU A 144 -8.49 -12.22 -3.66
CA LEU A 144 -8.15 -11.02 -2.89
C LEU A 144 -7.06 -11.30 -1.86
N SER A 145 -7.12 -12.42 -1.16
CA SER A 145 -6.08 -12.84 -0.21
C SER A 145 -4.72 -13.01 -0.90
N LYS A 146 -4.67 -13.75 -2.01
CA LYS A 146 -3.45 -13.94 -2.81
C LYS A 146 -2.91 -12.60 -3.32
N PHE A 147 -3.80 -11.73 -3.78
CA PHE A 147 -3.41 -10.41 -4.26
C PHE A 147 -2.80 -9.56 -3.14
N VAL A 148 -3.41 -9.51 -1.97
CA VAL A 148 -2.91 -8.72 -0.82
C VAL A 148 -1.57 -9.27 -0.35
N GLU A 149 -1.41 -10.59 -0.28
CA GLU A 149 -0.13 -11.23 0.06
C GLU A 149 0.97 -10.83 -0.94
N HIS A 150 0.70 -10.95 -2.24
CA HIS A 150 1.63 -10.53 -3.27
C HIS A 150 1.92 -9.03 -3.21
N TYR A 151 0.91 -8.19 -3.03
CA TYR A 151 1.05 -6.74 -2.95
C TYR A 151 1.93 -6.32 -1.78
N ASN A 152 1.74 -6.92 -0.62
CA ASN A 152 2.48 -6.59 0.59
C ASN A 152 3.91 -7.10 0.56
N HIS A 153 4.12 -8.33 0.10
CA HIS A 153 5.40 -9.05 0.32
C HIS A 153 6.25 -9.19 -0.94
N HIS A 154 5.67 -9.10 -2.14
CA HIS A 154 6.39 -9.39 -3.39
C HIS A 154 6.43 -8.22 -4.37
N ARG A 155 5.49 -7.29 -4.29
CA ARG A 155 5.44 -6.15 -5.19
C ARG A 155 6.39 -5.05 -4.76
N TYR A 156 7.36 -4.70 -5.61
CA TYR A 156 8.21 -3.53 -5.43
C TYR A 156 7.47 -2.24 -5.79
N HIS A 157 7.66 -1.20 -5.00
CA HIS A 157 7.07 0.12 -5.22
C HIS A 157 8.16 1.16 -5.49
N GLU A 158 8.06 1.84 -6.61
CA GLU A 158 9.00 2.90 -6.98
C GLU A 158 9.02 4.01 -5.92
N SER A 159 7.84 4.44 -5.45
CA SER A 159 7.71 5.45 -4.39
C SER A 159 8.35 5.04 -3.05
N LEU A 160 8.63 3.77 -2.85
CA LEU A 160 9.34 3.21 -1.70
C LEU A 160 10.81 2.86 -2.04
N LYS A 161 11.36 3.41 -3.12
CA LYS A 161 12.72 3.08 -3.62
C LYS A 161 12.86 1.61 -4.01
N ASN A 162 11.83 1.05 -4.63
CA ASN A 162 11.78 -0.34 -5.08
C ASN A 162 12.00 -1.37 -3.96
N VAL A 163 11.44 -1.14 -2.78
CA VAL A 163 11.24 -2.16 -1.75
C VAL A 163 9.77 -2.50 -1.64
N THR A 164 9.44 -3.61 -0.94
CA THR A 164 8.06 -4.01 -0.74
C THR A 164 7.39 -3.21 0.39
N PRO A 165 6.06 -3.07 0.41
CA PRO A 165 5.33 -2.51 1.54
C PRO A 165 5.71 -3.16 2.88
N ALA A 166 5.83 -4.49 2.91
CA ALA A 166 6.24 -5.24 4.09
C ALA A 166 7.66 -4.88 4.57
N ASP A 167 8.60 -4.62 3.67
CA ASP A 167 9.94 -4.21 4.06
C ASP A 167 9.96 -2.86 4.78
N VAL A 168 9.07 -1.95 4.36
CA VAL A 168 8.92 -0.66 5.01
C VAL A 168 8.17 -0.81 6.33
N PHE A 169 7.05 -1.55 6.34
CA PHE A 169 6.21 -1.73 7.51
C PHE A 169 6.95 -2.40 8.68
N TYR A 170 7.77 -3.41 8.38
CA TYR A 170 8.59 -4.12 9.37
C TYR A 170 9.98 -3.50 9.59
N GLY A 171 10.25 -2.30 9.06
CA GLY A 171 11.48 -1.56 9.31
C GLY A 171 12.74 -2.12 8.62
N ARG A 172 12.60 -3.07 7.67
CA ARG A 172 13.73 -3.70 6.95
C ARG A 172 14.33 -2.82 5.86
N GLN A 173 13.61 -1.78 5.44
CA GLN A 173 13.96 -0.92 4.31
C GLN A 173 15.39 -0.39 4.37
N ARG A 174 15.83 0.15 5.52
CA ARG A 174 17.18 0.74 5.67
C ARG A 174 18.28 -0.27 5.38
N LYS A 175 18.17 -1.50 5.91
CA LYS A 175 19.13 -2.59 5.71
C LYS A 175 19.22 -2.99 4.24
N ILE A 176 18.06 -3.12 3.57
CA ILE A 176 17.97 -3.49 2.15
C ILE A 176 18.63 -2.41 1.28
N LEU A 177 18.28 -1.14 1.48
CA LEU A 177 18.82 -0.03 0.68
C LEU A 177 20.34 0.13 0.89
N SER A 178 20.82 0.04 2.13
CA SER A 178 22.26 0.10 2.41
C SER A 178 23.03 -1.06 1.75
N ALA A 179 22.45 -2.27 1.73
CA ALA A 179 23.05 -3.41 1.04
C ALA A 179 23.12 -3.18 -0.48
N ARG A 180 22.03 -2.67 -1.08
CA ARG A 180 21.99 -2.32 -2.51
C ARG A 180 23.03 -1.24 -2.88
N ASP A 181 23.16 -0.21 -2.07
CA ASP A 181 24.14 0.86 -2.31
C ASP A 181 25.58 0.34 -2.24
N ARG A 182 25.86 -0.58 -1.29
CA ARG A 182 27.18 -1.23 -1.19
C ARG A 182 27.48 -2.07 -2.41
N ILE A 183 26.53 -2.87 -2.88
CA ILE A 183 26.67 -3.70 -4.09
C ILE A 183 26.88 -2.82 -5.30
N LYS A 184 26.05 -1.76 -5.48
CA LYS A 184 26.16 -0.82 -6.58
C LYS A 184 27.56 -0.17 -6.63
N ARG A 185 28.09 0.31 -5.49
CA ARG A 185 29.42 0.89 -5.44
C ARG A 185 30.48 -0.10 -5.88
N LYS A 186 30.48 -1.32 -5.32
CA LYS A 186 31.44 -2.37 -5.71
C LYS A 186 31.39 -2.67 -7.21
N THR A 187 30.19 -2.85 -7.75
CA THR A 187 30.01 -3.12 -9.19
C THR A 187 30.52 -1.97 -10.05
N MET A 188 30.28 -0.72 -9.66
CA MET A 188 30.77 0.44 -10.40
C MET A 188 32.30 0.57 -10.33
N GLU A 189 32.89 0.31 -9.18
CA GLU A 189 34.36 0.29 -9.00
C GLU A 189 35.01 -0.81 -9.87
N GLU A 190 34.44 -2.00 -9.88
CA GLU A 190 34.94 -3.11 -10.68
C GLU A 190 34.83 -2.83 -12.19
N ARG A 191 33.69 -2.32 -12.65
CA ARG A 191 33.49 -1.90 -14.05
C ARG A 191 34.51 -0.83 -14.44
N ARG A 192 34.75 0.18 -13.59
CA ARG A 192 35.78 1.19 -13.83
C ARG A 192 37.17 0.58 -13.96
N ARG A 193 37.52 -0.36 -13.06
CA ARG A 193 38.82 -1.07 -13.10
C ARG A 193 38.96 -1.89 -14.38
N LEU A 194 37.91 -2.59 -14.82
CA LEU A 194 37.94 -3.36 -16.05
C LEU A 194 38.07 -2.46 -17.29
N ASN A 195 37.33 -1.38 -17.35
CA ASN A 195 37.41 -0.43 -18.46
C ASN A 195 38.79 0.25 -18.57
N LEU A 196 39.45 0.52 -17.44
CA LEU A 196 40.81 1.07 -17.44
C LEU A 196 41.87 0.00 -17.83
N ARG A 197 41.61 -1.28 -17.68
CA ARG A 197 42.51 -2.38 -18.06
C ARG A 197 42.27 -2.88 -19.48
N SER A 198 41.08 -2.64 -20.05
CA SER A 198 40.85 -2.90 -21.49
C SER A 198 41.61 -1.83 -22.26
N PRO A 199 42.66 -2.20 -23.02
CA PRO A 199 43.24 -1.23 -23.95
C PRO A 199 42.12 -0.81 -24.88
N LEU A 200 41.99 0.51 -25.08
CA LEU A 200 41.22 1.05 -26.17
C LEU A 200 41.72 0.29 -27.42
N ILE A 201 40.91 -0.64 -27.93
CA ILE A 201 41.05 -1.08 -29.29
C ILE A 201 40.77 0.19 -30.07
N SER A 202 41.86 0.90 -30.39
CA SER A 202 41.84 2.04 -31.29
C SER A 202 41.22 1.54 -32.60
N LYS A 203 40.00 1.93 -32.85
CA LYS A 203 39.41 1.90 -34.19
C LYS A 203 40.15 2.96 -35.01
N VAL A 204 41.35 2.68 -35.34
CA VAL A 204 42.07 3.41 -36.38
C VAL A 204 43.01 2.36 -36.95
N ASP A 205 42.64 1.77 -38.00
CA ASP A 205 43.46 1.33 -39.12
C ASP A 205 42.63 0.43 -40.02
N THR A 206 41.64 1.02 -40.61
CA THR A 206 41.24 0.58 -41.97
C THR A 206 40.96 1.84 -42.78
N ILE A 207 42.03 2.55 -42.98
CA ILE A 207 42.10 3.52 -44.04
C ILE A 207 42.90 2.86 -45.16
N VAL A 208 42.21 2.65 -46.24
CA VAL A 208 42.67 2.87 -47.61
C VAL A 208 43.96 2.17 -47.99
N GLN A 209 43.84 1.15 -48.78
CA GLN A 209 44.65 1.07 -50.02
C GLN A 209 43.82 0.43 -51.15
N ILE A 210 43.63 1.31 -52.15
CA ILE A 210 43.30 1.12 -53.58
C ILE A 210 41.81 1.07 -53.90
#